data_40e197c80d4a44f57ea6651dd77be291
#
_entry.id   40e197c80d4a44f57ea6651dd77be291
#
_cell.length_a   1.000
_cell.length_b   1.000
_cell.length_c   1.000
_cell.angle_alpha   90.00
_cell.angle_beta   90.00
_cell.angle_gamma   90.00
#
_symmetry.space_group_name_H-M   'P 1'
#
loop_
_entity.id
_entity.type
_entity.pdbx_description
1 polymer ?
#
loop_
_entity_poly.entity_id
_entity_poly.type
_entity_poly.pdbx_seq_one_letter_code
_entity_poly.pdbx_strand_id
1 'polypeptide(L)'
;PSIMADLQADATTVQWLTSAYSLVEAIVIPLSAFLIGRFPTRKLFIAGVSVFALGSLMAAFSPFFGILLLGRIFQAAATGVVMPMVFTVILLIFPREKRGSAMGIVSLVIGFAPAVGPSLSGLLVESVGWRSLFMLVTALAVLIVILAIVFLKSYGEFEPTSFDKPSVALCSLGLLGLLYGLATITSATNIAIPIALIVAGAILLTFFVRRQLRLEVPLLKVDV
;
A
#
# COMPACT_ATOMS: atom_id res chain seq x y z
N PRO A 1 13.47 -6.04 18.21
CA PRO A 1 14.47 -6.92 18.86
C PRO A 1 14.29 -8.40 18.47
N SER A 2 13.07 -8.96 18.58
CA SER A 2 12.80 -10.38 18.33
C SER A 2 13.11 -10.83 16.89
N ILE A 3 12.74 -10.03 15.88
CA ILE A 3 13.06 -10.29 14.46
C ILE A 3 14.57 -10.21 14.22
N MET A 4 15.26 -9.25 14.84
CA MET A 4 16.72 -9.08 14.71
C MET A 4 17.46 -10.31 15.23
N ALA A 5 17.04 -10.82 16.39
CA ALA A 5 17.65 -12.00 17.01
C ALA A 5 17.38 -13.27 16.19
N ASP A 6 16.15 -13.46 15.72
CA ASP A 6 15.71 -14.67 15.04
C ASP A 6 16.27 -14.77 13.59
N LEU A 7 16.30 -13.66 12.85
CA LEU A 7 16.77 -13.63 11.46
C LEU A 7 18.20 -13.10 11.32
N GLN A 8 18.93 -12.91 12.41
CA GLN A 8 20.32 -12.41 12.46
C GLN A 8 20.52 -11.13 11.63
N ALA A 9 19.52 -10.22 11.71
CA ALA A 9 19.51 -8.97 10.96
C ALA A 9 19.81 -7.78 11.89
N ASP A 10 20.57 -6.80 11.40
CA ASP A 10 20.83 -5.56 12.12
C ASP A 10 19.63 -4.60 12.09
N ALA A 11 19.68 -3.56 12.92
CA ALA A 11 18.59 -2.59 13.04
C ALA A 11 18.30 -1.88 11.71
N THR A 12 19.34 -1.56 10.93
CA THR A 12 19.23 -0.89 9.63
C THR A 12 18.51 -1.79 8.62
N THR A 13 18.84 -3.08 8.60
CA THR A 13 18.18 -4.07 7.76
C THR A 13 16.71 -4.23 8.14
N VAL A 14 16.39 -4.32 9.44
CA VAL A 14 15.00 -4.48 9.90
C VAL A 14 14.16 -3.23 9.61
N GLN A 15 14.73 -2.04 9.62
CA GLN A 15 14.05 -0.80 9.24
C GLN A 15 13.50 -0.86 7.80
N TRP A 16 14.13 -1.63 6.90
CA TRP A 16 13.63 -1.83 5.55
C TRP A 16 12.26 -2.50 5.48
N LEU A 17 11.85 -3.24 6.50
CA LEU A 17 10.49 -3.81 6.56
C LEU A 17 9.40 -2.70 6.54
N THR A 18 9.69 -1.57 7.16
CA THR A 18 8.78 -0.42 7.17
C THR A 18 9.01 0.50 5.97
N SER A 19 10.27 0.81 5.67
CA SER A 19 10.61 1.71 4.56
C SER A 19 10.19 1.15 3.20
N ALA A 20 10.46 -0.12 2.92
CA ALA A 20 10.05 -0.76 1.67
C ALA A 20 8.52 -0.88 1.57
N TYR A 21 7.83 -1.15 2.70
CA TYR A 21 6.37 -1.14 2.75
C TYR A 21 5.83 0.22 2.31
N SER A 22 6.26 1.29 2.94
CA SER A 22 5.79 2.66 2.64
C SER A 22 6.14 3.10 1.21
N LEU A 23 7.33 2.71 0.71
CA LEU A 23 7.73 2.98 -0.67
C LEU A 23 6.81 2.29 -1.69
N VAL A 24 6.58 1.00 -1.53
CA VAL A 24 5.71 0.23 -2.44
C VAL A 24 4.28 0.75 -2.39
N GLU A 25 3.75 0.99 -1.19
CA GLU A 25 2.41 1.54 -1.01
C GLU A 25 2.26 2.87 -1.73
N ALA A 26 3.20 3.81 -1.55
CA ALA A 26 3.18 5.11 -2.20
C ALA A 26 3.23 5.04 -3.73
N ILE A 27 3.96 4.06 -4.29
CA ILE A 27 4.03 3.82 -5.74
C ILE A 27 2.71 3.23 -6.27
N VAL A 28 2.07 2.37 -5.50
CA VAL A 28 0.87 1.64 -5.93
C VAL A 28 -0.40 2.48 -5.77
N ILE A 29 -0.46 3.42 -4.82
CA ILE A 29 -1.63 4.30 -4.62
C ILE A 29 -2.04 5.02 -5.91
N PRO A 30 -1.18 5.73 -6.65
CA PRO A 30 -1.57 6.34 -7.92
C PRO A 30 -2.01 5.32 -8.99
N LEU A 31 -1.37 4.14 -9.00
CA LEU A 31 -1.72 3.06 -9.91
C LEU A 31 -3.11 2.47 -9.61
N SER A 32 -3.54 2.52 -8.35
CA SER A 32 -4.85 2.02 -7.93
C SER A 32 -6.01 2.74 -8.60
N ALA A 33 -5.88 4.04 -8.88
CA ALA A 33 -6.90 4.82 -9.58
C ALA A 33 -7.24 4.20 -10.96
N PHE A 34 -6.21 3.77 -11.71
CA PHE A 34 -6.39 3.05 -12.96
C PHE A 34 -7.03 1.67 -12.77
N LEU A 35 -6.58 0.91 -11.77
CA LEU A 35 -7.11 -0.43 -11.50
C LEU A 35 -8.59 -0.39 -11.09
N ILE A 36 -8.97 0.60 -10.28
CA ILE A 36 -10.35 0.81 -9.82
C ILE A 36 -11.29 1.16 -10.99
N GLY A 37 -10.83 1.95 -11.97
CA GLY A 37 -11.61 2.27 -13.16
C GLY A 37 -11.75 1.11 -14.16
N ARG A 38 -10.79 0.18 -14.18
CA ARG A 38 -10.73 -0.90 -15.19
C ARG A 38 -11.33 -2.22 -14.74
N PHE A 39 -11.24 -2.56 -13.46
CA PHE A 39 -11.64 -3.88 -12.95
C PHE A 39 -12.87 -3.79 -12.05
N PRO A 40 -13.77 -4.80 -12.11
CA PRO A 40 -14.89 -4.88 -11.20
C PRO A 40 -14.43 -4.82 -9.75
N THR A 41 -15.04 -3.91 -8.96
CA THR A 41 -14.70 -3.64 -7.56
C THR A 41 -14.55 -4.91 -6.73
N ARG A 42 -15.51 -5.85 -6.90
CA ARG A 42 -15.48 -7.15 -6.21
C ARG A 42 -14.24 -7.97 -6.55
N LYS A 43 -13.89 -8.08 -7.85
CA LYS A 43 -12.72 -8.87 -8.28
C LYS A 43 -11.43 -8.23 -7.80
N LEU A 44 -11.32 -6.91 -7.89
CA LEU A 44 -10.15 -6.16 -7.47
C LEU A 44 -9.94 -6.25 -5.95
N PHE A 45 -11.02 -6.17 -5.17
CA PHE A 45 -10.98 -6.32 -3.71
C PHE A 45 -10.50 -7.72 -3.31
N ILE A 46 -11.15 -8.76 -3.84
CA ILE A 46 -10.79 -10.15 -3.54
C ILE A 46 -9.34 -10.42 -3.93
N ALA A 47 -8.91 -9.98 -5.12
CA ALA A 47 -7.52 -10.13 -5.56
C ALA A 47 -6.54 -9.39 -4.63
N GLY A 48 -6.84 -8.12 -4.29
CA GLY A 48 -6.01 -7.32 -3.39
C GLY A 48 -5.86 -7.97 -2.01
N VAL A 49 -6.98 -8.33 -1.36
CA VAL A 49 -6.91 -8.97 -0.03
C VAL A 49 -6.29 -10.36 -0.09
N SER A 50 -6.45 -11.11 -1.20
CA SER A 50 -5.77 -12.39 -1.40
C SER A 50 -4.25 -12.22 -1.52
N VAL A 51 -3.78 -11.20 -2.26
CA VAL A 51 -2.35 -10.85 -2.33
C VAL A 51 -1.82 -10.44 -0.96
N PHE A 52 -2.60 -9.69 -0.18
CA PHE A 52 -2.26 -9.34 1.20
C PHE A 52 -2.13 -10.57 2.10
N ALA A 53 -3.08 -11.51 2.00
CA ALA A 53 -3.06 -12.77 2.75
C ALA A 53 -1.83 -13.62 2.39
N LEU A 54 -1.51 -13.73 1.09
CA LEU A 54 -0.31 -14.43 0.63
C LEU A 54 0.97 -13.77 1.15
N GLY A 55 1.07 -12.45 1.09
CA GLY A 55 2.20 -11.70 1.65
C GLY A 55 2.34 -11.92 3.17
N SER A 56 1.22 -11.93 3.90
CA SER A 56 1.20 -12.21 5.34
C SER A 56 1.63 -13.64 5.65
N LEU A 57 1.17 -14.61 4.86
CA LEU A 57 1.55 -16.01 4.99
C LEU A 57 3.05 -16.21 4.72
N MET A 58 3.58 -15.59 3.67
CA MET A 58 5.02 -15.60 3.39
C MET A 58 5.83 -15.02 4.55
N ALA A 59 5.37 -13.92 5.14
CA ALA A 59 6.01 -13.30 6.29
C ALA A 59 5.96 -14.20 7.54
N ALA A 60 4.83 -14.87 7.81
CA ALA A 60 4.65 -15.79 8.93
C ALA A 60 5.63 -16.98 8.89
N PHE A 61 5.85 -17.54 7.69
CA PHE A 61 6.71 -18.71 7.48
C PHE A 61 8.09 -18.35 6.92
N SER A 62 8.52 -17.10 7.03
CA SER A 62 9.80 -16.67 6.49
C SER A 62 11.00 -17.32 7.20
N PRO A 63 11.87 -18.06 6.47
CA PRO A 63 13.08 -18.65 7.04
C PRO A 63 14.24 -17.65 7.13
N PHE A 64 14.22 -16.57 6.34
CA PHE A 64 15.23 -15.53 6.32
C PHE A 64 14.63 -14.18 5.93
N PHE A 65 15.36 -13.10 6.21
CA PHE A 65 14.90 -11.71 6.04
C PHE A 65 14.33 -11.38 4.65
N GLY A 66 14.92 -11.91 3.57
CA GLY A 66 14.47 -11.65 2.20
C GLY A 66 13.03 -12.10 1.93
N ILE A 67 12.62 -13.26 2.44
CA ILE A 67 11.23 -13.74 2.32
C ILE A 67 10.28 -12.88 3.14
N LEU A 68 10.69 -12.47 4.35
CA LEU A 68 9.92 -11.54 5.16
C LEU A 68 9.72 -10.20 4.45
N LEU A 69 10.76 -9.65 3.85
CA LEU A 69 10.70 -8.40 3.08
C LEU A 69 9.79 -8.53 1.86
N LEU A 70 9.89 -9.63 1.09
CA LEU A 70 8.98 -9.91 -0.02
C LEU A 70 7.52 -9.98 0.45
N GLY A 71 7.24 -10.66 1.56
CA GLY A 71 5.90 -10.68 2.15
C GLY A 71 5.38 -9.26 2.45
N ARG A 72 6.22 -8.38 2.99
CA ARG A 72 5.89 -6.97 3.25
C ARG A 72 5.63 -6.17 1.97
N ILE A 73 6.37 -6.45 0.89
CA ILE A 73 6.14 -5.83 -0.43
C ILE A 73 4.76 -6.24 -0.98
N PHE A 74 4.39 -7.52 -0.90
CA PHE A 74 3.06 -7.98 -1.32
C PHE A 74 1.94 -7.35 -0.49
N GLN A 75 2.12 -7.26 0.83
CA GLN A 75 1.16 -6.57 1.71
C GLN A 75 1.00 -5.10 1.31
N ALA A 76 2.10 -4.38 1.09
CA ALA A 76 2.09 -2.97 0.70
C ALA A 76 1.41 -2.74 -0.66
N ALA A 77 1.71 -3.58 -1.66
CA ALA A 77 1.07 -3.51 -2.97
C ALA A 77 -0.45 -3.72 -2.87
N ALA A 78 -0.89 -4.68 -2.06
CA ALA A 78 -2.30 -4.93 -1.81
C ALA A 78 -2.98 -3.75 -1.11
N THR A 79 -2.37 -3.21 -0.04
CA THR A 79 -2.91 -2.07 0.72
C THR A 79 -3.01 -0.82 -0.15
N GLY A 80 -2.00 -0.55 -0.99
CA GLY A 80 -2.00 0.58 -1.93
C GLY A 80 -3.15 0.55 -2.95
N VAL A 81 -3.73 -0.63 -3.22
CA VAL A 81 -4.92 -0.76 -4.07
C VAL A 81 -6.21 -0.74 -3.23
N VAL A 82 -6.25 -1.50 -2.15
CA VAL A 82 -7.48 -1.73 -1.37
C VAL A 82 -7.91 -0.46 -0.63
N MET A 83 -6.98 0.31 -0.06
CA MET A 83 -7.32 1.51 0.72
C MET A 83 -8.02 2.60 -0.12
N PRO A 84 -7.48 3.07 -1.26
CA PRO A 84 -8.18 4.04 -2.10
C PRO A 84 -9.51 3.50 -2.63
N MET A 85 -9.60 2.20 -2.89
CA MET A 85 -10.82 1.56 -3.35
C MET A 85 -11.93 1.61 -2.30
N VAL A 86 -11.63 1.40 -1.02
CA VAL A 86 -12.61 1.52 0.07
C VAL A 86 -13.23 2.91 0.09
N PHE A 87 -12.41 3.97 0.00
CA PHE A 87 -12.91 5.34 -0.06
C PHE A 87 -13.77 5.60 -1.31
N THR A 88 -13.34 5.11 -2.46
CA THR A 88 -14.11 5.24 -3.72
C THR A 88 -15.46 4.55 -3.62
N VAL A 89 -15.52 3.32 -3.09
CA VAL A 89 -16.77 2.56 -2.91
C VAL A 89 -17.73 3.26 -1.96
N ILE A 90 -17.24 3.85 -0.88
CA ILE A 90 -18.06 4.65 0.04
C ILE A 90 -18.72 5.83 -0.70
N LEU A 91 -17.96 6.53 -1.53
CA LEU A 91 -18.48 7.66 -2.31
C LEU A 91 -19.51 7.22 -3.37
N LEU A 92 -19.43 5.98 -3.86
CA LEU A 92 -20.38 5.43 -4.84
C LEU A 92 -21.69 4.94 -4.19
N ILE A 93 -21.58 4.29 -3.02
CA ILE A 93 -22.72 3.62 -2.38
C ILE A 93 -23.54 4.60 -1.52
N PHE A 94 -22.88 5.51 -0.80
CA PHE A 94 -23.55 6.40 0.14
C PHE A 94 -24.06 7.68 -0.54
N PRO A 95 -25.32 8.11 -0.26
CA PRO A 95 -25.82 9.41 -0.70
C PRO A 95 -24.99 10.54 -0.08
N ARG A 96 -24.97 11.72 -0.73
CA ARG A 96 -24.10 12.84 -0.36
C ARG A 96 -24.19 13.21 1.12
N GLU A 97 -25.40 13.17 1.68
CA GLU A 97 -25.71 13.54 3.07
C GLU A 97 -25.08 12.58 4.10
N LYS A 98 -24.82 11.32 3.72
CA LYS A 98 -24.29 10.27 4.60
C LYS A 98 -22.80 9.98 4.37
N ARG A 99 -22.19 10.53 3.30
CA ARG A 99 -20.77 10.29 2.98
C ARG A 99 -19.84 10.72 4.11
N GLY A 100 -20.10 11.90 4.71
CA GLY A 100 -19.30 12.41 5.82
C GLY A 100 -19.30 11.48 7.02
N SER A 101 -20.45 10.94 7.40
CA SER A 101 -20.56 9.98 8.50
C SER A 101 -19.85 8.66 8.19
N ALA A 102 -20.04 8.12 6.98
CA ALA A 102 -19.38 6.89 6.56
C ALA A 102 -17.84 7.04 6.52
N MET A 103 -17.34 8.14 5.96
CA MET A 103 -15.91 8.48 5.97
C MET A 103 -15.37 8.68 7.38
N GLY A 104 -16.16 9.31 8.26
CA GLY A 104 -15.80 9.49 9.67
C GLY A 104 -15.60 8.17 10.40
N ILE A 105 -16.48 7.17 10.18
CA ILE A 105 -16.33 5.83 10.76
C ILE A 105 -15.04 5.16 10.26
N VAL A 106 -14.75 5.22 8.96
CA VAL A 106 -13.51 4.64 8.40
C VAL A 106 -12.28 5.34 8.98
N SER A 107 -12.29 6.67 9.05
CA SER A 107 -11.19 7.45 9.63
C SER A 107 -10.98 7.13 11.10
N LEU A 108 -12.06 6.91 11.86
CA LEU A 108 -12.00 6.50 13.26
C LEU A 108 -11.33 5.13 13.40
N VAL A 109 -11.71 4.15 12.58
CA VAL A 109 -11.10 2.80 12.58
C VAL A 109 -9.61 2.87 12.23
N ILE A 110 -9.26 3.63 11.17
CA ILE A 110 -7.86 3.81 10.75
C ILE A 110 -7.04 4.50 11.85
N GLY A 111 -7.59 5.54 12.50
CA GLY A 111 -6.93 6.27 13.58
C GLY A 111 -6.82 5.47 14.89
N PHE A 112 -7.75 4.54 15.14
CA PHE A 112 -7.72 3.69 16.33
C PHE A 112 -6.69 2.56 16.24
N ALA A 113 -6.44 2.05 15.04
CA ALA A 113 -5.51 0.95 14.82
C ALA A 113 -4.09 1.20 15.36
N PRO A 114 -3.44 2.37 15.11
CA PRO A 114 -2.14 2.70 15.69
C PRO A 114 -2.15 2.84 17.22
N ALA A 115 -3.28 3.17 17.82
CA ALA A 115 -3.38 3.30 19.30
C ALA A 115 -3.40 1.94 20.01
N VAL A 116 -4.08 0.95 19.41
CA VAL A 116 -4.23 -0.40 19.98
C VAL A 116 -3.16 -1.36 19.48
N GLY A 117 -2.70 -1.15 18.24
CA GLY A 117 -1.75 -2.03 17.55
C GLY A 117 -0.48 -2.37 18.36
N PRO A 118 0.27 -1.37 18.88
CA PRO A 118 1.49 -1.63 19.64
C PRO A 118 1.25 -2.49 20.90
N SER A 119 0.19 -2.22 21.65
CA SER A 119 -0.15 -2.98 22.86
C SER A 119 -0.50 -4.43 22.54
N LEU A 120 -1.36 -4.64 21.54
CA LEU A 120 -1.76 -5.98 21.11
C LEU A 120 -0.57 -6.75 20.50
N SER A 121 0.23 -6.09 19.70
CA SER A 121 1.43 -6.71 19.09
C SER A 121 2.49 -7.04 20.14
N GLY A 122 2.68 -6.18 21.14
CA GLY A 122 3.59 -6.46 22.26
C GLY A 122 3.22 -7.74 23.01
N LEU A 123 1.96 -7.86 23.42
CA LEU A 123 1.44 -9.06 24.09
C LEU A 123 1.62 -10.34 23.26
N LEU A 124 1.32 -10.29 21.97
CA LEU A 124 1.45 -11.44 21.08
C LEU A 124 2.91 -11.81 20.82
N VAL A 125 3.79 -10.85 20.64
CA VAL A 125 5.23 -11.08 20.42
C VAL A 125 5.88 -11.69 21.65
N GLU A 126 5.53 -11.22 22.85
CA GLU A 126 6.08 -11.75 24.11
C GLU A 126 5.57 -13.16 24.43
N SER A 127 4.30 -13.46 24.12
CA SER A 127 3.68 -14.75 24.46
C SER A 127 3.94 -15.88 23.46
N VAL A 128 3.87 -15.56 22.15
CA VAL A 128 3.87 -16.57 21.05
C VAL A 128 4.95 -16.29 20.00
N GLY A 129 5.61 -15.14 20.07
CA GLY A 129 6.63 -14.71 19.10
C GLY A 129 6.07 -13.87 17.94
N TRP A 130 6.96 -13.17 17.23
CA TRP A 130 6.60 -12.19 16.22
C TRP A 130 5.87 -12.78 14.99
N ARG A 131 6.10 -14.06 14.68
CA ARG A 131 5.42 -14.77 13.57
C ARG A 131 3.92 -14.88 13.79
N SER A 132 3.47 -14.95 15.04
CA SER A 132 2.05 -15.02 15.40
C SER A 132 1.24 -13.81 14.92
N LEU A 133 1.87 -12.63 14.84
CA LEU A 133 1.22 -11.43 14.29
C LEU A 133 0.84 -11.64 12.82
N PHE A 134 1.76 -12.17 12.02
CA PHE A 134 1.50 -12.42 10.60
C PHE A 134 0.50 -13.56 10.41
N MET A 135 0.51 -14.58 11.27
CA MET A 135 -0.51 -15.66 11.27
C MET A 135 -1.91 -15.12 11.57
N LEU A 136 -2.03 -14.26 12.60
CA LEU A 136 -3.30 -13.61 12.96
C LEU A 136 -3.82 -12.76 11.79
N VAL A 137 -2.95 -11.93 11.21
CA VAL A 137 -3.30 -11.07 10.06
C VAL A 137 -3.67 -11.92 8.85
N THR A 138 -3.00 -13.05 8.60
CA THR A 138 -3.36 -13.99 7.54
C THR A 138 -4.74 -14.57 7.76
N ALA A 139 -5.05 -15.03 8.97
CA ALA A 139 -6.36 -15.60 9.30
C ALA A 139 -7.49 -14.57 9.12
N LEU A 140 -7.27 -13.32 9.55
CA LEU A 140 -8.22 -12.23 9.34
C LEU A 140 -8.39 -11.90 7.84
N ALA A 141 -7.30 -11.85 7.08
CA ALA A 141 -7.37 -11.57 5.64
C ALA A 141 -8.12 -12.69 4.89
N VAL A 142 -7.88 -13.95 5.22
CA VAL A 142 -8.63 -15.10 4.65
C VAL A 142 -10.12 -14.99 5.00
N LEU A 143 -10.46 -14.66 6.24
CA LEU A 143 -11.84 -14.44 6.65
C LEU A 143 -12.49 -13.32 5.83
N ILE A 144 -11.80 -12.21 5.64
CA ILE A 144 -12.27 -11.08 4.82
C ILE A 144 -12.47 -11.52 3.35
N VAL A 145 -11.58 -12.33 2.78
CA VAL A 145 -11.73 -12.88 1.42
C VAL A 145 -13.00 -13.72 1.33
N ILE A 146 -13.23 -14.62 2.29
CA ILE A 146 -14.43 -15.47 2.33
C ILE A 146 -15.69 -14.60 2.41
N LEU A 147 -15.73 -13.63 3.31
CA LEU A 147 -16.85 -12.70 3.44
C LEU A 147 -17.07 -11.88 2.15
N ALA A 148 -15.98 -11.44 1.50
CA ALA A 148 -16.06 -10.71 0.25
C ALA A 148 -16.61 -11.57 -0.90
N ILE A 149 -16.24 -12.85 -0.97
CA ILE A 149 -16.77 -13.78 -1.97
C ILE A 149 -18.28 -13.96 -1.79
N VAL A 150 -18.76 -14.03 -0.56
CA VAL A 150 -20.18 -14.28 -0.26
C VAL A 150 -21.02 -13.01 -0.37
N PHE A 151 -20.57 -11.91 0.20
CA PHE A 151 -21.40 -10.70 0.41
C PHE A 151 -21.09 -9.53 -0.52
N LEU A 152 -19.84 -9.41 -1.02
CA LEU A 152 -19.45 -8.23 -1.78
C LEU A 152 -20.04 -8.27 -3.20
N LYS A 153 -20.74 -7.19 -3.58
CA LYS A 153 -21.22 -6.94 -4.94
C LYS A 153 -20.27 -6.03 -5.69
N SER A 154 -20.30 -6.04 -7.02
CA SER A 154 -19.59 -5.07 -7.83
C SER A 154 -20.38 -3.77 -7.91
N TYR A 155 -19.70 -2.65 -7.69
CA TYR A 155 -20.27 -1.30 -7.76
C TYR A 155 -19.47 -0.47 -8.75
N GLY A 156 -20.17 0.43 -9.46
CA GLY A 156 -19.59 1.33 -10.47
C GLY A 156 -19.69 0.80 -11.90
N GLU A 157 -19.59 1.71 -12.84
CA GLU A 157 -19.47 1.42 -14.26
C GLU A 157 -17.98 1.29 -14.60
N PHE A 158 -17.65 0.27 -15.37
CA PHE A 158 -16.26 -0.02 -15.75
C PHE A 158 -16.09 0.36 -17.20
N GLU A 159 -15.48 1.49 -17.45
CA GLU A 159 -15.08 1.89 -18.79
C GLU A 159 -13.63 1.45 -19.05
N PRO A 160 -13.34 0.87 -20.22
CA PRO A 160 -11.96 0.57 -20.59
C PRO A 160 -11.20 1.88 -20.85
N THR A 161 -10.71 2.51 -19.81
CA THR A 161 -9.82 3.66 -19.93
C THR A 161 -8.50 3.25 -20.58
N SER A 162 -8.00 4.04 -21.51
CA SER A 162 -6.71 3.81 -22.14
C SER A 162 -5.59 3.87 -21.10
N PHE A 163 -4.78 2.81 -21.05
CA PHE A 163 -3.65 2.72 -20.12
C PHE A 163 -2.50 3.60 -20.62
N ASP A 164 -2.32 4.76 -20.01
CA ASP A 164 -1.16 5.62 -20.31
C ASP A 164 0.09 5.11 -19.57
N LYS A 165 0.77 4.12 -20.18
CA LYS A 165 2.02 3.53 -19.67
C LYS A 165 3.08 4.58 -19.29
N PRO A 166 3.34 5.64 -20.09
CA PRO A 166 4.33 6.65 -19.75
C PRO A 166 3.98 7.41 -18.45
N SER A 167 2.70 7.74 -18.23
CA SER A 167 2.28 8.43 -17.01
C SER A 167 2.50 7.57 -15.76
N VAL A 168 2.17 6.28 -15.85
CA VAL A 168 2.42 5.34 -14.74
C VAL A 168 3.91 5.22 -14.45
N ALA A 169 4.74 5.07 -15.49
CA ALA A 169 6.19 4.98 -15.33
C ALA A 169 6.79 6.26 -14.70
N LEU A 170 6.37 7.45 -15.19
CA LEU A 170 6.82 8.73 -14.66
C LEU A 170 6.43 8.90 -13.18
N CYS A 171 5.21 8.56 -12.82
CA CYS A 171 4.72 8.65 -11.44
C CYS A 171 5.46 7.67 -10.53
N SER A 172 5.53 6.39 -10.92
CA SER A 172 6.15 5.35 -10.10
C SER A 172 7.65 5.58 -9.91
N LEU A 173 8.39 5.88 -10.97
CA LEU A 173 9.83 6.15 -10.91
C LEU A 173 10.11 7.49 -10.19
N GLY A 174 9.25 8.50 -10.38
CA GLY A 174 9.36 9.78 -9.71
C GLY A 174 9.17 9.64 -8.19
N LEU A 175 8.13 8.92 -7.75
CA LEU A 175 7.89 8.64 -6.33
C LEU A 175 8.99 7.76 -5.74
N LEU A 176 9.41 6.72 -6.46
CA LEU A 176 10.51 5.85 -6.01
C LEU A 176 11.79 6.65 -5.77
N GLY A 177 12.20 7.48 -6.74
CA GLY A 177 13.42 8.30 -6.61
C GLY A 177 13.33 9.29 -5.46
N LEU A 178 12.21 10.00 -5.34
CA LEU A 178 11.99 10.99 -4.29
C LEU A 178 11.98 10.32 -2.90
N LEU A 179 11.16 9.30 -2.70
CA LEU A 179 10.98 8.67 -1.38
C LEU A 179 12.18 7.83 -0.97
N TYR A 180 12.81 7.11 -1.91
CA TYR A 180 14.02 6.36 -1.62
C TYR A 180 15.19 7.29 -1.29
N GLY A 181 15.34 8.39 -2.03
CA GLY A 181 16.33 9.41 -1.74
C GLY A 181 16.14 10.03 -0.35
N LEU A 182 14.90 10.38 0.03
CA LEU A 182 14.57 10.87 1.36
C LEU A 182 14.84 9.84 2.46
N ALA A 183 14.49 8.57 2.22
CA ALA A 183 14.68 7.49 3.19
C ALA A 183 16.16 7.18 3.46
N THR A 184 17.04 7.41 2.48
CA THR A 184 18.46 7.06 2.57
C THR A 184 19.37 8.25 2.87
N ILE A 185 18.88 9.49 2.86
CA ILE A 185 19.69 10.70 2.99
C ILE A 185 20.50 10.76 4.31
N THR A 186 19.94 10.24 5.39
CA THR A 186 20.57 10.24 6.73
C THR A 186 21.56 9.11 6.93
N SER A 187 21.48 8.05 6.16
CA SER A 187 22.33 6.84 6.29
C SER A 187 23.36 6.69 5.17
N ALA A 188 23.30 7.57 4.16
CA ALA A 188 24.17 7.47 3.00
C ALA A 188 25.62 7.92 3.32
N THR A 189 26.59 7.10 2.96
CA THR A 189 28.02 7.47 3.02
C THR A 189 28.34 8.62 2.06
N ASN A 190 27.65 8.69 0.91
CA ASN A 190 27.77 9.79 -0.04
C ASN A 190 26.40 10.45 -0.23
N ILE A 191 26.24 11.64 0.33
CA ILE A 191 24.99 12.42 0.31
C ILE A 191 24.58 12.87 -1.11
N ALA A 192 25.51 12.89 -2.06
CA ALA A 192 25.22 13.30 -3.43
C ALA A 192 24.26 12.33 -4.15
N ILE A 193 24.31 11.03 -3.83
CA ILE A 193 23.44 10.01 -4.43
C ILE A 193 21.97 10.22 -4.04
N PRO A 194 21.60 10.27 -2.74
CA PRO A 194 20.22 10.56 -2.35
C PRO A 194 19.71 11.89 -2.89
N ILE A 195 20.53 12.95 -2.87
CA ILE A 195 20.14 14.25 -3.42
C ILE A 195 19.85 14.14 -4.94
N ALA A 196 20.69 13.46 -5.70
CA ALA A 196 20.47 13.23 -7.13
C ALA A 196 19.17 12.47 -7.38
N LEU A 197 18.85 11.46 -6.56
CA LEU A 197 17.61 10.70 -6.65
C LEU A 197 16.38 11.56 -6.31
N ILE A 198 16.46 12.42 -5.30
CA ILE A 198 15.38 13.36 -4.95
C ILE A 198 15.13 14.33 -6.11
N VAL A 199 16.18 14.93 -6.66
CA VAL A 199 16.07 15.87 -7.77
C VAL A 199 15.53 15.19 -9.03
N ALA A 200 16.05 14.01 -9.39
CA ALA A 200 15.55 13.24 -10.51
C ALA A 200 14.08 12.83 -10.32
N GLY A 201 13.70 12.40 -9.11
CA GLY A 201 12.33 12.08 -8.74
C GLY A 201 11.39 13.29 -8.89
N ALA A 202 11.79 14.45 -8.40
CA ALA A 202 11.02 15.69 -8.53
C ALA A 202 10.86 16.13 -10.00
N ILE A 203 11.88 15.98 -10.83
CA ILE A 203 11.82 16.24 -12.28
C ILE A 203 10.82 15.29 -12.94
N LEU A 204 10.90 14.00 -12.68
CA LEU A 204 9.97 13.00 -13.25
C LEU A 204 8.52 13.28 -12.84
N LEU A 205 8.27 13.65 -11.57
CA LEU A 205 6.94 14.03 -11.10
C LEU A 205 6.44 15.32 -11.78
N THR A 206 7.31 16.28 -12.02
CA THR A 206 6.97 17.49 -12.77
C THR A 206 6.57 17.16 -14.22
N PHE A 207 7.29 16.27 -14.88
CA PHE A 207 6.91 15.77 -16.21
C PHE A 207 5.60 14.99 -16.16
N PHE A 208 5.36 14.18 -15.14
CA PHE A 208 4.09 13.51 -14.92
C PHE A 208 2.92 14.50 -14.83
N VAL A 209 3.02 15.51 -13.96
CA VAL A 209 1.97 16.53 -13.80
C VAL A 209 1.72 17.28 -15.11
N ARG A 210 2.78 17.74 -15.79
CA ARG A 210 2.64 18.42 -17.10
C ARG A 210 1.97 17.53 -18.16
N ARG A 211 2.24 16.21 -18.11
CA ARG A 211 1.60 15.25 -19.01
C ARG A 211 0.13 15.07 -18.67
N GLN A 212 -0.23 14.94 -17.38
CA GLN A 212 -1.61 14.80 -16.95
C GLN A 212 -2.48 15.99 -17.36
N LEU A 213 -1.95 17.22 -17.26
CA LEU A 213 -2.64 18.43 -17.70
C LEU A 213 -2.88 18.53 -19.24
N ARG A 214 -2.20 17.70 -20.03
CA ARG A 214 -2.34 17.68 -21.49
C ARG A 214 -3.18 16.51 -22.02
N LEU A 215 -3.51 15.55 -21.16
CA LEU A 215 -4.30 14.37 -21.54
C LEU A 215 -5.79 14.69 -21.47
N GLU A 216 -6.56 14.28 -22.47
CA GLU A 216 -8.04 14.40 -22.48
C GLU A 216 -8.68 13.52 -21.40
N VAL A 217 -8.07 12.37 -21.08
CA VAL A 217 -8.50 11.46 -20.01
C VAL A 217 -7.30 11.25 -19.06
N PRO A 218 -7.09 12.14 -18.09
CA PRO A 218 -5.97 12.02 -17.15
C PRO A 218 -6.17 10.86 -16.17
N LEU A 219 -5.05 10.23 -15.76
CA LEU A 219 -5.03 9.21 -14.69
C LEU A 219 -5.48 9.79 -13.33
N LEU A 220 -5.09 11.03 -13.07
CA LEU A 220 -5.47 11.81 -11.90
C LEU A 220 -5.92 13.19 -12.39
N LYS A 221 -7.11 13.63 -11.97
CA LYS A 221 -7.55 15.01 -12.19
C LYS A 221 -6.75 15.92 -11.27
N VAL A 222 -5.80 16.64 -11.85
CA VAL A 222 -4.87 17.53 -11.12
C VAL A 222 -5.35 18.98 -11.15
N ASP A 223 -6.43 19.25 -11.86
CA ASP A 223 -7.06 20.56 -12.09
C ASP A 223 -8.16 20.85 -11.06
N VAL A 224 -7.82 20.79 -9.76
CA VAL A 224 -8.74 21.18 -8.67
C VAL A 224 -8.34 22.52 -8.10
#